data_15070549cfb58b2c796b84ab1ae94470
#
_entry.id   15070549cfb58b2c796b84ab1ae94470
#
_cell.length_a   1.000
_cell.length_b   1.000
_cell.length_c   1.000
_cell.angle_alpha   90.00
_cell.angle_beta   90.00
_cell.angle_gamma   90.00
#
_symmetry.space_group_name_H-M   'P 1'
#
loop_
_entity.id
_entity.type
_entity.pdbx_description
1 polymer ?
#
loop_
_entity_poly.entity_id
_entity_poly.type
_entity_poly.pdbx_seq_one_letter_code
_entity_poly.pdbx_strand_id
1 'polypeptide(L)'
;MFSARLYIRILLQVVAIVLMAGLGVAGIVTGRAVILGFVALFISVWLISFLVYYLNASNRRIQLFLDAIEDDESMLNFPENIGSREQRRLHAAFNRIHGLMTENKRKAFDRELHRKEYESWDKLMHVLTHEIMNSIAPVISLSGTLLSYFRTKDAPKSSGEITDATIRKTIRGLVTIKSQGQTLMHFTESYRQFAYLKEPVPKPFPLTYLLQNLQTLYLPDMQRLHIDFSLVLFLPEITVHADEELLSQVLINLLKNAMQALEGQEDGKIRMEVDTEKNQLLIRVTDNGPGIPSDLIEDIFVPFFTTKATGSGIGLSLSRQIIRMHGGELSVASQPYRETCFTVSLPVKP
;
A
#
# COMPACT_ATOMS: atom_id res chain seq x y z
N MET A 1 -24.04 40.46 -6.20
CA MET A 1 -23.99 41.38 -7.38
C MET A 1 -24.01 40.63 -8.73
N PHE A 2 -23.73 39.34 -8.78
CA PHE A 2 -23.69 38.51 -10.00
C PHE A 2 -25.08 38.18 -10.56
N SER A 3 -26.06 37.94 -9.70
CA SER A 3 -27.42 37.57 -10.11
C SER A 3 -28.21 38.71 -10.72
N ALA A 4 -27.98 39.93 -10.29
CA ALA A 4 -28.78 41.07 -10.71
C ALA A 4 -28.64 41.41 -12.22
N ARG A 5 -27.42 41.37 -12.77
CA ARG A 5 -27.22 41.71 -14.20
C ARG A 5 -27.69 40.59 -15.14
N LEU A 6 -27.46 39.32 -14.78
CA LEU A 6 -27.96 38.18 -15.55
C LEU A 6 -29.48 38.13 -15.48
N TYR A 7 -30.05 38.33 -14.29
CA TYR A 7 -31.49 38.40 -14.08
C TYR A 7 -32.11 39.55 -14.86
N ILE A 8 -31.52 40.76 -14.83
CA ILE A 8 -31.99 41.92 -15.60
C ILE A 8 -31.93 41.63 -17.11
N ARG A 9 -30.89 40.99 -17.62
CA ARG A 9 -30.75 40.64 -19.03
C ARG A 9 -31.81 39.63 -19.49
N ILE A 10 -32.02 38.56 -18.70
CA ILE A 10 -33.07 37.58 -18.97
C ILE A 10 -34.45 38.23 -18.89
N LEU A 11 -34.68 39.07 -17.88
CA LEU A 11 -35.94 39.82 -17.72
C LEU A 11 -36.21 40.72 -18.92
N LEU A 12 -35.22 41.50 -19.38
CA LEU A 12 -35.34 42.37 -20.57
C LEU A 12 -35.62 41.55 -21.84
N GLN A 13 -34.97 40.37 -22.00
CA GLN A 13 -35.26 39.48 -23.13
C GLN A 13 -36.69 38.91 -23.07
N VAL A 14 -37.13 38.47 -21.89
CA VAL A 14 -38.52 37.98 -21.72
C VAL A 14 -39.53 39.09 -21.99
N VAL A 15 -39.32 40.31 -21.51
CA VAL A 15 -40.16 41.47 -21.79
C VAL A 15 -40.19 41.78 -23.29
N ALA A 16 -39.03 41.77 -23.96
CA ALA A 16 -38.94 41.96 -25.39
C ALA A 16 -39.73 40.88 -26.19
N ILE A 17 -39.61 39.64 -25.79
CA ILE A 17 -40.37 38.52 -26.39
C ILE A 17 -41.87 38.73 -26.25
N VAL A 18 -42.34 39.09 -25.05
CA VAL A 18 -43.78 39.34 -24.80
C VAL A 18 -44.30 40.49 -25.59
N LEU A 19 -43.55 41.61 -25.65
CA LEU A 19 -43.92 42.81 -26.42
C LEU A 19 -43.99 42.50 -27.93
N MET A 20 -43.01 41.82 -28.47
CA MET A 20 -42.97 41.45 -29.90
C MET A 20 -44.06 40.45 -30.26
N ALA A 21 -44.34 39.47 -29.41
CA ALA A 21 -45.46 38.55 -29.62
C ALA A 21 -46.80 39.26 -29.56
N GLY A 22 -46.99 40.18 -28.59
CA GLY A 22 -48.21 41.00 -28.48
C GLY A 22 -48.43 41.89 -29.68
N LEU A 23 -47.39 42.58 -30.15
CA LEU A 23 -47.46 43.40 -31.37
C LEU A 23 -47.75 42.54 -32.62
N GLY A 24 -47.16 41.35 -32.70
CA GLY A 24 -47.39 40.43 -33.79
C GLY A 24 -48.86 39.99 -33.87
N VAL A 25 -49.44 39.61 -32.77
CA VAL A 25 -50.86 39.17 -32.67
C VAL A 25 -51.78 40.35 -32.97
N ALA A 26 -51.55 41.56 -32.40
CA ALA A 26 -52.36 42.74 -32.63
C ALA A 26 -52.36 43.20 -34.11
N GLY A 27 -51.20 43.16 -34.78
CA GLY A 27 -51.05 43.44 -36.19
C GLY A 27 -51.86 42.56 -37.13
N ILE A 28 -51.88 41.25 -36.81
CA ILE A 28 -52.62 40.25 -37.56
C ILE A 28 -54.15 40.40 -37.31
N VAL A 29 -54.57 40.52 -36.06
CA VAL A 29 -55.99 40.62 -35.68
C VAL A 29 -56.66 41.86 -36.21
N THR A 30 -55.96 43.04 -36.22
CA THR A 30 -56.50 44.27 -36.74
C THR A 30 -56.50 44.36 -38.27
N GLY A 31 -55.86 43.44 -38.99
CA GLY A 31 -55.72 43.40 -40.43
C GLY A 31 -54.92 44.59 -41.05
N ARG A 32 -54.41 45.50 -40.23
CA ARG A 32 -53.73 46.73 -40.69
C ARG A 32 -52.25 46.52 -41.03
N ALA A 33 -51.62 45.50 -40.47
CA ALA A 33 -50.20 45.24 -40.65
C ALA A 33 -49.87 43.74 -40.57
N VAL A 34 -50.57 42.89 -41.34
CA VAL A 34 -50.46 41.43 -41.25
C VAL A 34 -49.04 40.93 -41.48
N ILE A 35 -48.33 41.42 -42.47
CA ILE A 35 -46.94 41.03 -42.77
C ILE A 35 -46.02 41.39 -41.61
N LEU A 36 -46.14 42.61 -41.06
CA LEU A 36 -45.31 43.00 -39.89
C LEU A 36 -45.65 42.19 -38.65
N GLY A 37 -46.90 41.72 -38.49
CA GLY A 37 -47.31 40.82 -37.44
C GLY A 37 -46.63 39.47 -37.50
N PHE A 38 -46.53 38.84 -38.67
CA PHE A 38 -45.81 37.61 -38.87
C PHE A 38 -44.30 37.75 -38.64
N VAL A 39 -43.69 38.86 -39.08
CA VAL A 39 -42.28 39.14 -38.82
C VAL A 39 -42.02 39.28 -37.33
N ALA A 40 -42.89 39.99 -36.58
CA ALA A 40 -42.74 40.14 -35.13
C ALA A 40 -42.87 38.80 -34.39
N LEU A 41 -43.80 37.92 -34.80
CA LEU A 41 -43.92 36.56 -34.25
C LEU A 41 -42.66 35.73 -34.56
N PHE A 42 -42.14 35.79 -35.78
CA PHE A 42 -40.91 35.07 -36.14
C PHE A 42 -39.72 35.54 -35.30
N ILE A 43 -39.57 36.83 -35.09
CA ILE A 43 -38.52 37.38 -34.21
C ILE A 43 -38.69 36.88 -32.77
N SER A 44 -39.92 36.83 -32.25
CA SER A 44 -40.17 36.35 -30.88
C SER A 44 -39.79 34.87 -30.71
N VAL A 45 -40.13 34.00 -31.68
CA VAL A 45 -39.73 32.59 -31.69
C VAL A 45 -38.21 32.45 -31.77
N TRP A 46 -37.56 33.26 -32.60
CA TRP A 46 -36.11 33.26 -32.70
C TRP A 46 -35.43 33.69 -31.37
N LEU A 47 -35.96 34.73 -30.70
CA LEU A 47 -35.48 35.17 -29.39
C LEU A 47 -35.67 34.10 -28.29
N ILE A 48 -36.80 33.38 -28.31
CA ILE A 48 -37.05 32.25 -27.40
C ILE A 48 -36.02 31.14 -27.63
N SER A 49 -35.82 30.72 -28.88
CA SER A 49 -34.86 29.72 -29.24
C SER A 49 -33.43 30.07 -28.80
N PHE A 50 -33.06 31.35 -29.00
CA PHE A 50 -31.75 31.86 -28.55
C PHE A 50 -31.63 31.84 -27.02
N LEU A 51 -32.67 32.22 -26.29
CA LEU A 51 -32.67 32.18 -24.82
C LEU A 51 -32.54 30.74 -24.29
N VAL A 52 -33.31 29.80 -24.86
CA VAL A 52 -33.24 28.38 -24.50
C VAL A 52 -31.85 27.81 -24.78
N TYR A 53 -31.28 28.09 -25.96
CA TYR A 53 -29.91 27.68 -26.29
C TYR A 53 -28.89 28.22 -25.28
N TYR A 54 -28.99 29.51 -24.91
CA TYR A 54 -28.09 30.12 -23.95
C TYR A 54 -28.18 29.50 -22.56
N LEU A 55 -29.40 29.22 -22.08
CA LEU A 55 -29.62 28.58 -20.78
C LEU A 55 -29.12 27.11 -20.76
N ASN A 56 -29.41 26.35 -21.82
CA ASN A 56 -28.95 24.98 -21.94
C ASN A 56 -27.41 24.89 -22.02
N ALA A 57 -26.76 25.80 -22.75
CA ALA A 57 -25.30 25.85 -22.82
C ALA A 57 -24.67 26.19 -21.47
N SER A 58 -25.36 26.99 -20.63
CA SER A 58 -24.90 27.27 -19.25
C SER A 58 -25.08 26.09 -18.33
N ASN A 59 -26.24 25.42 -18.37
CA ASN A 59 -26.52 24.24 -17.54
C ASN A 59 -25.57 23.07 -17.85
N ARG A 60 -25.31 22.79 -19.13
CA ARG A 60 -24.42 21.72 -19.55
C ARG A 60 -23.01 21.85 -18.96
N ARG A 61 -22.51 23.09 -18.80
CA ARG A 61 -21.18 23.33 -18.20
C ARG A 61 -21.15 23.06 -16.71
N ILE A 62 -22.25 23.38 -16.01
CA ILE A 62 -22.38 23.07 -14.59
C ILE A 62 -22.42 21.55 -14.40
N GLN A 63 -23.17 20.83 -15.24
CA GLN A 63 -23.20 19.37 -15.22
C GLN A 63 -21.82 18.78 -15.45
N LEU A 64 -21.10 19.18 -16.50
CA LEU A 64 -19.73 18.71 -16.78
C LEU A 64 -18.78 18.94 -15.59
N PHE A 65 -18.94 20.04 -14.85
CA PHE A 65 -18.14 20.31 -13.67
C PHE A 65 -18.51 19.36 -12.50
N LEU A 66 -19.81 19.13 -12.30
CA LEU A 66 -20.27 18.21 -11.25
C LEU A 66 -19.88 16.77 -11.56
N ASP A 67 -20.06 16.32 -12.82
CA ASP A 67 -19.65 14.99 -13.28
C ASP A 67 -18.13 14.78 -13.10
N ALA A 68 -17.34 15.80 -13.42
CA ALA A 68 -15.88 15.76 -13.24
C ALA A 68 -15.44 15.66 -11.76
N ILE A 69 -16.22 16.24 -10.85
CA ILE A 69 -15.97 16.09 -9.40
C ILE A 69 -16.33 14.67 -8.93
N GLU A 70 -17.42 14.12 -9.47
CA GLU A 70 -17.93 12.79 -9.11
C GLU A 70 -17.01 11.68 -9.65
N ASP A 71 -16.55 11.81 -10.90
CA ASP A 71 -15.66 10.82 -11.56
C ASP A 71 -14.18 10.95 -11.19
N ASP A 72 -13.82 11.87 -10.28
CA ASP A 72 -12.45 12.10 -9.81
C ASP A 72 -11.43 12.40 -10.94
N GLU A 73 -11.90 12.92 -12.08
CA GLU A 73 -11.05 13.28 -13.21
C GLU A 73 -10.17 14.50 -12.87
N SER A 74 -8.91 14.23 -12.53
CA SER A 74 -7.92 15.22 -12.10
C SER A 74 -7.47 16.22 -13.19
N MET A 75 -8.00 16.14 -14.42
CA MET A 75 -7.51 16.91 -15.58
C MET A 75 -8.49 17.93 -16.17
N LEU A 76 -9.65 18.15 -15.60
CA LEU A 76 -10.57 19.15 -16.15
C LEU A 76 -10.14 20.57 -15.80
N ASN A 77 -9.59 21.26 -16.79
CA ASN A 77 -9.22 22.67 -16.70
C ASN A 77 -10.11 23.49 -17.63
N PHE A 78 -10.95 24.35 -17.07
CA PHE A 78 -11.84 25.20 -17.85
C PHE A 78 -11.07 26.40 -18.42
N PRO A 79 -11.21 26.72 -19.72
CA PRO A 79 -10.47 27.80 -20.34
C PRO A 79 -10.89 29.16 -19.78
N GLU A 80 -9.99 29.89 -19.14
CA GLU A 80 -10.25 31.18 -18.50
C GLU A 80 -10.23 32.33 -19.49
N ASN A 81 -9.78 32.13 -20.74
CA ASN A 81 -9.60 33.16 -21.74
C ASN A 81 -10.74 33.20 -22.77
N ILE A 82 -11.69 32.26 -22.73
CA ILE A 82 -12.75 32.11 -23.74
C ILE A 82 -14.11 32.47 -23.14
N GLY A 83 -14.89 33.26 -23.85
CA GLY A 83 -16.27 33.60 -23.50
C GLY A 83 -16.47 34.98 -22.88
N SER A 84 -17.69 35.27 -22.39
CA SER A 84 -18.04 36.52 -21.72
C SER A 84 -17.28 36.73 -20.41
N ARG A 85 -17.28 37.97 -19.90
CA ARG A 85 -16.65 38.25 -18.58
C ARG A 85 -17.22 37.39 -17.47
N GLU A 86 -18.51 37.11 -17.49
CA GLU A 86 -19.17 36.22 -16.52
C GLU A 86 -18.74 34.80 -16.64
N GLN A 87 -18.60 34.28 -17.87
CA GLN A 87 -18.15 32.92 -18.14
C GLN A 87 -16.71 32.69 -17.67
N ARG A 88 -15.82 33.63 -17.96
CA ARG A 88 -14.42 33.57 -17.50
C ARG A 88 -14.31 33.54 -15.97
N ARG A 89 -15.12 34.33 -15.27
CA ARG A 89 -15.17 34.32 -13.80
C ARG A 89 -15.71 32.99 -13.23
N LEU A 90 -16.70 32.40 -13.91
CA LEU A 90 -17.22 31.07 -13.52
C LEU A 90 -16.19 30.00 -13.72
N HIS A 91 -15.48 29.97 -14.84
CA HIS A 91 -14.40 29.05 -15.13
C HIS A 91 -13.25 29.18 -14.11
N ALA A 92 -12.84 30.42 -13.80
CA ALA A 92 -11.82 30.65 -12.76
C ALA A 92 -12.28 30.20 -11.38
N ALA A 93 -13.56 30.36 -11.03
CA ALA A 93 -14.10 29.86 -9.78
C ALA A 93 -14.11 28.33 -9.74
N PHE A 94 -14.50 27.68 -10.84
CA PHE A 94 -14.45 26.21 -10.95
C PHE A 94 -13.04 25.65 -10.85
N ASN A 95 -12.07 26.22 -11.58
CA ASN A 95 -10.66 25.82 -11.50
C ASN A 95 -10.11 25.99 -10.08
N ARG A 96 -10.49 27.08 -9.39
CA ARG A 96 -10.07 27.31 -8.00
C ARG A 96 -10.68 26.30 -7.02
N ILE A 97 -11.98 25.98 -7.16
CA ILE A 97 -12.63 24.96 -6.31
C ILE A 97 -12.00 23.60 -6.55
N HIS A 98 -11.82 23.22 -7.83
CA HIS A 98 -11.16 21.96 -8.18
C HIS A 98 -9.74 21.87 -7.62
N GLY A 99 -8.92 22.93 -7.75
CA GLY A 99 -7.59 23.00 -7.17
C GLY A 99 -7.59 22.83 -5.64
N LEU A 100 -8.52 23.48 -4.93
CA LEU A 100 -8.66 23.32 -3.48
C LEU A 100 -9.09 21.91 -3.07
N MET A 101 -10.01 21.30 -3.84
CA MET A 101 -10.45 19.92 -3.58
C MET A 101 -9.31 18.91 -3.78
N THR A 102 -8.56 19.03 -4.88
CA THR A 102 -7.41 18.18 -5.18
C THR A 102 -6.30 18.33 -4.13
N GLU A 103 -6.01 19.57 -3.72
CA GLU A 103 -5.04 19.82 -2.65
C GLU A 103 -5.48 19.26 -1.31
N ASN A 104 -6.77 19.39 -0.97
CA ASN A 104 -7.31 18.81 0.27
C ASN A 104 -7.31 17.28 0.26
N LYS A 105 -7.65 16.63 -0.87
CA LYS A 105 -7.55 15.18 -1.04
C LYS A 105 -6.10 14.71 -0.86
N ARG A 106 -5.13 15.39 -1.49
CA ARG A 106 -3.73 15.08 -1.34
C ARG A 106 -3.26 15.23 0.11
N LYS A 107 -3.61 16.32 0.78
CA LYS A 107 -3.29 16.53 2.21
C LYS A 107 -3.94 15.47 3.11
N ALA A 108 -5.16 15.05 2.80
CA ALA A 108 -5.83 13.99 3.54
C ALA A 108 -5.13 12.63 3.34
N PHE A 109 -4.75 12.32 2.10
CA PHE A 109 -3.97 11.12 1.78
C PHE A 109 -2.59 11.11 2.46
N ASP A 110 -1.86 12.23 2.40
CA ASP A 110 -0.56 12.38 3.07
C ASP A 110 -0.69 12.21 4.59
N ARG A 111 -1.74 12.78 5.21
CA ARG A 111 -2.00 12.60 6.66
C ARG A 111 -2.31 11.15 7.01
N GLU A 112 -3.10 10.47 6.19
CA GLU A 112 -3.42 9.06 6.41
C GLU A 112 -2.19 8.18 6.27
N LEU A 113 -1.32 8.47 5.29
CA LEU A 113 -0.04 7.78 5.11
C LEU A 113 0.85 7.99 6.34
N HIS A 114 1.05 9.23 6.79
CA HIS A 114 1.84 9.53 7.98
C HIS A 114 1.24 8.91 9.25
N ARG A 115 -0.09 8.87 9.37
CA ARG A 115 -0.74 8.20 10.50
C ARG A 115 -0.43 6.71 10.52
N LYS A 116 -0.52 6.03 9.39
CA LYS A 116 -0.18 4.60 9.27
C LYS A 116 1.30 4.33 9.56
N GLU A 117 2.19 5.20 9.09
CA GLU A 117 3.61 5.14 9.41
C GLU A 117 3.84 5.30 10.93
N TYR A 118 3.19 6.29 11.56
CA TYR A 118 3.31 6.52 13.00
C TYR A 118 2.77 5.35 13.82
N GLU A 119 1.59 4.81 13.48
CA GLU A 119 1.03 3.61 14.13
C GLU A 119 1.94 2.39 13.99
N SER A 120 2.58 2.23 12.84
CA SER A 120 3.57 1.18 12.62
C SER A 120 4.82 1.38 13.47
N TRP A 121 5.31 2.63 13.60
CA TRP A 121 6.44 2.99 14.46
C TRP A 121 6.13 2.78 15.94
N ASP A 122 4.95 3.15 16.40
CA ASP A 122 4.52 2.97 17.79
C ASP A 122 4.44 1.48 18.16
N LYS A 123 3.82 0.65 17.30
CA LYS A 123 3.81 -0.81 17.45
C LYS A 123 5.25 -1.37 17.50
N LEU A 124 6.12 -0.90 16.62
CA LEU A 124 7.53 -1.32 16.56
C LEU A 124 8.26 -0.98 17.86
N MET A 125 8.12 0.25 18.38
CA MET A 125 8.75 0.69 19.64
C MET A 125 8.23 -0.11 20.83
N HIS A 126 6.94 -0.44 20.84
CA HIS A 126 6.35 -1.26 21.91
C HIS A 126 6.95 -2.68 21.90
N VAL A 127 7.03 -3.32 20.73
CA VAL A 127 7.63 -4.67 20.60
C VAL A 127 9.12 -4.65 20.93
N LEU A 128 9.86 -3.64 20.46
CA LEU A 128 11.29 -3.45 20.80
C LEU A 128 11.51 -3.40 22.30
N THR A 129 10.74 -2.56 22.99
CA THR A 129 10.86 -2.38 24.45
C THR A 129 10.54 -3.70 25.16
N HIS A 130 9.50 -4.39 24.72
CA HIS A 130 9.07 -5.67 25.32
C HIS A 130 10.13 -6.78 25.14
N GLU A 131 10.67 -6.96 23.92
CA GLU A 131 11.67 -7.98 23.63
C GLU A 131 13.02 -7.72 24.32
N ILE A 132 13.44 -6.44 24.39
CA ILE A 132 14.63 -6.06 25.15
C ILE A 132 14.43 -6.37 26.64
N MET A 133 13.29 -5.98 27.22
CA MET A 133 13.01 -6.25 28.64
C MET A 133 12.91 -7.76 28.93
N ASN A 134 12.26 -8.52 28.06
CA ASN A 134 12.15 -9.98 28.17
C ASN A 134 13.50 -10.70 28.11
N SER A 135 14.48 -10.14 27.39
CA SER A 135 15.83 -10.71 27.28
C SER A 135 16.74 -10.27 28.43
N ILE A 136 16.63 -9.02 28.88
CA ILE A 136 17.51 -8.45 29.93
C ILE A 136 17.07 -8.86 31.34
N ALA A 137 15.78 -8.88 31.65
CA ALA A 137 15.28 -9.17 32.99
C ALA A 137 15.72 -10.56 33.50
N PRO A 138 15.64 -11.68 32.72
CA PRO A 138 16.18 -12.97 33.12
C PRO A 138 17.69 -12.96 33.34
N VAL A 139 18.45 -12.22 32.50
CA VAL A 139 19.91 -12.10 32.64
C VAL A 139 20.26 -11.47 33.98
N ILE A 140 19.63 -10.35 34.34
CA ILE A 140 19.85 -9.67 35.63
C ILE A 140 19.46 -10.58 36.79
N SER A 141 18.26 -11.20 36.73
CA SER A 141 17.78 -12.07 37.81
C SER A 141 18.67 -13.29 38.03
N LEU A 142 19.06 -13.98 36.93
CA LEU A 142 19.95 -15.12 37.00
C LEU A 142 21.36 -14.73 37.50
N SER A 143 21.89 -13.60 37.04
CA SER A 143 23.20 -13.12 37.52
C SER A 143 23.17 -12.83 39.00
N GLY A 144 22.11 -12.22 39.55
CA GLY A 144 21.91 -11.99 40.98
C GLY A 144 21.81 -13.32 41.75
N THR A 145 21.05 -14.30 41.22
CA THR A 145 20.93 -15.64 41.82
C THR A 145 22.27 -16.37 41.82
N LEU A 146 23.01 -16.36 40.74
CA LEU A 146 24.32 -16.98 40.64
C LEU A 146 25.33 -16.35 41.61
N LEU A 147 25.33 -15.02 41.73
CA LEU A 147 26.16 -14.34 42.70
C LEU A 147 25.84 -14.73 44.13
N SER A 148 24.57 -14.97 44.47
CA SER A 148 24.17 -15.44 45.82
C SER A 148 24.70 -16.81 46.18
N TYR A 149 25.01 -17.66 45.21
CA TYR A 149 25.63 -18.98 45.46
C TYR A 149 27.07 -18.85 45.97
N PHE A 150 27.79 -17.79 45.59
CA PHE A 150 29.21 -17.60 45.89
C PHE A 150 29.47 -16.49 46.93
N ARG A 151 28.44 -15.78 47.40
CA ARG A 151 28.58 -14.72 48.40
C ARG A 151 27.61 -14.92 49.56
N THR A 152 28.08 -14.54 50.76
CA THR A 152 27.24 -14.40 51.96
C THR A 152 27.45 -13.04 52.52
N LYS A 153 26.41 -12.15 52.53
CA LYS A 153 26.49 -10.76 53.05
C LYS A 153 27.77 -10.03 52.64
N ASP A 154 28.08 -9.82 51.45
CA ASP A 154 29.25 -9.08 50.92
C ASP A 154 30.64 -9.79 50.98
N ALA A 155 30.69 -10.97 51.53
CA ALA A 155 31.96 -11.78 51.56
C ALA A 155 31.83 -13.00 50.61
N PRO A 156 32.92 -13.33 49.87
CA PRO A 156 32.94 -14.57 49.07
C PRO A 156 32.91 -15.79 50.01
N LYS A 157 32.18 -16.82 49.62
CA LYS A 157 32.19 -18.14 50.31
C LYS A 157 33.54 -18.84 50.15
N SER A 158 33.93 -19.59 51.14
CA SER A 158 35.12 -20.42 51.07
C SER A 158 34.94 -21.58 50.06
N SER A 159 36.08 -22.10 49.56
CA SER A 159 36.05 -23.20 48.59
C SER A 159 35.36 -24.47 49.12
N GLY A 160 35.39 -24.72 50.44
CA GLY A 160 34.70 -25.87 51.09
C GLY A 160 33.18 -25.74 51.16
N GLU A 161 32.63 -24.54 50.97
CA GLU A 161 31.17 -24.28 50.97
C GLU A 161 30.56 -24.41 49.56
N ILE A 162 31.36 -24.54 48.53
CA ILE A 162 30.92 -24.67 47.15
C ILE A 162 30.79 -26.15 46.81
N THR A 163 29.55 -26.61 46.63
CA THR A 163 29.26 -28.01 46.32
C THR A 163 29.18 -28.25 44.81
N ASP A 164 29.33 -29.50 44.37
CA ASP A 164 29.09 -29.90 42.96
C ASP A 164 27.70 -29.51 42.47
N ALA A 165 26.70 -29.53 43.34
CA ALA A 165 25.35 -29.07 43.02
C ALA A 165 25.33 -27.59 42.72
N THR A 166 26.10 -26.76 43.45
CA THR A 166 26.28 -25.31 43.20
C THR A 166 26.92 -25.09 41.83
N ILE A 167 27.98 -25.81 41.52
CA ILE A 167 28.67 -25.72 40.22
C ILE A 167 27.70 -26.06 39.07
N ARG A 168 26.98 -27.19 39.16
CA ARG A 168 25.99 -27.57 38.14
C ARG A 168 24.89 -26.53 37.94
N LYS A 169 24.36 -25.94 39.02
CA LYS A 169 23.36 -24.83 38.93
C LYS A 169 23.93 -23.60 38.27
N THR A 170 25.17 -23.25 38.60
CA THR A 170 25.88 -22.11 37.99
C THR A 170 26.08 -22.32 36.49
N ILE A 171 26.55 -23.49 36.07
CA ILE A 171 26.72 -23.80 34.64
C ILE A 171 25.40 -23.67 33.89
N ARG A 172 24.28 -24.21 34.42
CA ARG A 172 22.97 -24.07 33.80
C ARG A 172 22.54 -22.60 33.70
N GLY A 173 22.71 -21.83 34.77
CA GLY A 173 22.39 -20.42 34.77
C GLY A 173 23.21 -19.61 33.75
N LEU A 174 24.52 -19.89 33.63
CA LEU A 174 25.40 -19.26 32.64
C LEU A 174 25.01 -19.65 31.20
N VAL A 175 24.61 -20.89 30.96
CA VAL A 175 24.09 -21.34 29.65
C VAL A 175 22.82 -20.55 29.29
N THR A 176 21.91 -20.36 30.24
CA THR A 176 20.68 -19.57 30.03
C THR A 176 21.01 -18.12 29.76
N ILE A 177 21.92 -17.49 30.52
CA ILE A 177 22.37 -16.11 30.29
C ILE A 177 22.98 -15.95 28.89
N LYS A 178 23.85 -16.92 28.49
CA LYS A 178 24.43 -16.91 27.13
C LYS A 178 23.35 -16.99 26.04
N SER A 179 22.39 -17.89 26.21
CA SER A 179 21.26 -18.05 25.28
C SER A 179 20.44 -16.77 25.15
N GLN A 180 20.11 -16.10 26.27
CA GLN A 180 19.40 -14.82 26.26
C GLN A 180 20.19 -13.70 25.57
N GLY A 181 21.51 -13.65 25.81
CA GLY A 181 22.42 -12.72 25.13
C GLY A 181 22.46 -12.96 23.60
N GLN A 182 22.48 -14.22 23.18
CA GLN A 182 22.42 -14.56 21.76
C GLN A 182 21.08 -14.16 21.13
N THR A 183 19.97 -14.40 21.81
CA THR A 183 18.63 -13.95 21.36
C THR A 183 18.59 -12.44 21.18
N LEU A 184 19.11 -11.67 22.13
CA LEU A 184 19.18 -10.20 22.04
C LEU A 184 20.08 -9.74 20.88
N MET A 185 21.21 -10.40 20.65
CA MET A 185 22.07 -10.09 19.49
C MET A 185 21.34 -10.35 18.17
N HIS A 186 20.68 -11.48 18.02
CA HIS A 186 19.89 -11.77 16.81
C HIS A 186 18.76 -10.74 16.60
N PHE A 187 18.12 -10.34 17.67
CA PHE A 187 17.09 -9.32 17.63
C PHE A 187 17.65 -7.96 17.16
N THR A 188 18.78 -7.50 17.74
CA THR A 188 19.39 -6.22 17.35
C THR A 188 19.92 -6.25 15.91
N GLU A 189 20.47 -7.36 15.44
CA GLU A 189 20.91 -7.51 14.05
C GLU A 189 19.73 -7.45 13.08
N SER A 190 18.63 -8.14 13.41
CA SER A 190 17.40 -8.11 12.61
C SER A 190 16.79 -6.71 12.56
N TYR A 191 16.80 -5.98 13.70
CA TYR A 191 16.39 -4.58 13.74
C TYR A 191 17.27 -3.70 12.83
N ARG A 192 18.61 -3.90 12.90
CA ARG A 192 19.55 -3.16 12.05
C ARG A 192 19.29 -3.38 10.57
N GLN A 193 19.04 -4.62 10.15
CA GLN A 193 18.69 -4.95 8.77
C GLN A 193 17.41 -4.26 8.31
N PHE A 194 16.41 -4.18 9.17
CA PHE A 194 15.15 -3.50 8.87
C PHE A 194 15.29 -1.97 8.84
N ALA A 195 15.98 -1.38 9.83
CA ALA A 195 16.08 0.07 10.00
C ALA A 195 17.06 0.72 9.01
N TYR A 196 18.08 -0.02 8.54
CA TYR A 196 19.13 0.47 7.64
C TYR A 196 19.13 -0.22 6.30
N LEU A 197 17.94 -0.54 5.78
CA LEU A 197 17.83 -1.08 4.44
C LEU A 197 18.34 -0.06 3.42
N LYS A 198 19.37 -0.46 2.67
CA LYS A 198 19.96 0.39 1.62
C LYS A 198 18.97 0.58 0.47
N GLU A 199 19.05 1.73 -0.20
CA GLU A 199 18.34 1.93 -1.45
C GLU A 199 18.78 0.88 -2.48
N PRO A 200 17.84 0.25 -3.20
CA PRO A 200 18.17 -0.74 -4.20
C PRO A 200 18.97 -0.11 -5.34
N VAL A 201 19.93 -0.86 -5.87
CA VAL A 201 20.70 -0.51 -7.06
C VAL A 201 20.26 -1.44 -8.21
N PRO A 202 19.13 -1.13 -8.89
CA PRO A 202 18.56 -2.03 -9.89
C PRO A 202 19.49 -2.18 -11.09
N LYS A 203 19.71 -3.42 -11.51
CA LYS A 203 20.46 -3.78 -12.73
C LYS A 203 19.68 -4.85 -13.48
N PRO A 204 19.82 -4.91 -14.83
CA PRO A 204 19.24 -6.02 -15.56
C PRO A 204 20.04 -7.31 -15.30
N PHE A 205 19.34 -8.38 -14.91
CA PHE A 205 19.94 -9.71 -14.76
C PHE A 205 18.94 -10.82 -15.14
N PRO A 206 19.44 -12.03 -15.52
CA PRO A 206 18.56 -13.15 -15.86
C PRO A 206 17.99 -13.76 -14.58
N LEU A 207 16.67 -13.61 -14.35
CA LEU A 207 15.97 -14.14 -13.19
C LEU A 207 16.08 -15.68 -13.10
N THR A 208 16.03 -16.36 -14.24
CA THR A 208 16.14 -17.82 -14.33
C THR A 208 17.39 -18.34 -13.61
N TYR A 209 18.52 -17.64 -13.78
CA TYR A 209 19.78 -17.99 -13.14
C TYR A 209 19.70 -17.86 -11.60
N LEU A 210 19.14 -16.77 -11.10
CA LEU A 210 18.92 -16.59 -9.67
C LEU A 210 18.06 -17.73 -9.08
N LEU A 211 16.95 -18.08 -9.74
CA LEU A 211 16.04 -19.11 -9.25
C LEU A 211 16.67 -20.50 -9.24
N GLN A 212 17.45 -20.84 -10.27
CA GLN A 212 18.19 -22.10 -10.33
C GLN A 212 19.28 -22.19 -9.25
N ASN A 213 19.95 -21.06 -8.97
CA ASN A 213 20.91 -21.01 -7.87
C ASN A 213 20.24 -21.25 -6.50
N LEU A 214 19.07 -20.61 -6.28
CA LEU A 214 18.29 -20.83 -5.06
C LEU A 214 17.79 -22.28 -4.95
N GLN A 215 17.33 -22.86 -6.04
CA GLN A 215 16.96 -24.28 -6.10
C GLN A 215 18.14 -25.16 -5.68
N THR A 216 19.29 -24.96 -6.30
CA THR A 216 20.50 -25.75 -6.00
C THR A 216 20.94 -25.62 -4.54
N LEU A 217 20.87 -24.40 -4.00
CA LEU A 217 21.25 -24.10 -2.62
C LEU A 217 20.36 -24.79 -1.58
N TYR A 218 19.04 -24.80 -1.81
CA TYR A 218 18.09 -25.30 -0.82
C TYR A 218 17.62 -26.74 -1.07
N LEU A 219 17.93 -27.34 -2.21
CA LEU A 219 17.56 -28.72 -2.53
C LEU A 219 18.02 -29.75 -1.48
N PRO A 220 19.25 -29.69 -0.93
CA PRO A 220 19.68 -30.63 0.11
C PRO A 220 18.83 -30.52 1.40
N ASP A 221 18.48 -29.30 1.82
CA ASP A 221 17.65 -29.10 3.00
C ASP A 221 16.20 -29.54 2.76
N MET A 222 15.65 -29.31 1.58
CA MET A 222 14.31 -29.78 1.20
C MET A 222 14.25 -31.30 1.14
N GLN A 223 15.28 -31.96 0.59
CA GLN A 223 15.38 -33.42 0.58
C GLN A 223 15.46 -34.02 2.00
N ARG A 224 16.22 -33.36 2.89
CA ARG A 224 16.31 -33.77 4.30
C ARG A 224 14.97 -33.65 5.02
N LEU A 225 14.17 -32.68 4.67
CA LEU A 225 12.83 -32.45 5.22
C LEU A 225 11.72 -33.21 4.47
N HIS A 226 12.04 -34.06 3.49
CA HIS A 226 11.11 -34.80 2.62
C HIS A 226 10.12 -33.87 1.89
N ILE A 227 10.60 -32.69 1.46
CA ILE A 227 9.80 -31.70 0.72
C ILE A 227 10.05 -31.88 -0.78
N ASP A 228 8.95 -32.06 -1.54
CA ASP A 228 8.97 -32.06 -3.00
C ASP A 228 8.99 -30.61 -3.51
N PHE A 229 10.06 -30.22 -4.20
CA PHE A 229 10.22 -28.87 -4.75
C PHE A 229 10.08 -28.85 -6.26
N SER A 230 9.22 -27.97 -6.76
CA SER A 230 9.05 -27.75 -8.21
C SER A 230 9.27 -26.28 -8.58
N LEU A 231 10.10 -26.05 -9.61
CA LEU A 231 10.31 -24.75 -10.23
C LEU A 231 9.64 -24.75 -11.62
N VAL A 232 8.64 -23.91 -11.81
CA VAL A 232 7.86 -23.78 -13.05
C VAL A 232 8.12 -22.41 -13.67
N LEU A 233 8.72 -22.39 -14.84
CA LEU A 233 9.01 -21.19 -15.60
C LEU A 233 8.13 -21.19 -16.86
N PHE A 234 7.16 -20.29 -16.94
CA PHE A 234 6.31 -20.17 -18.12
C PHE A 234 7.01 -19.46 -19.29
N LEU A 235 8.14 -18.79 -19.02
CA LEU A 235 8.98 -18.11 -20.01
C LEU A 235 10.42 -18.64 -19.90
N PRO A 236 11.10 -18.96 -21.04
CA PRO A 236 12.42 -19.58 -21.01
C PRO A 236 13.54 -18.63 -20.53
N GLU A 237 13.45 -17.35 -20.85
CA GLU A 237 14.41 -16.32 -20.43
C GLU A 237 13.68 -15.07 -19.96
N ILE A 238 13.84 -14.71 -18.69
CA ILE A 238 13.26 -13.51 -18.10
C ILE A 238 14.41 -12.66 -17.58
N THR A 239 14.61 -11.50 -18.19
CA THR A 239 15.48 -10.45 -17.63
C THR A 239 14.64 -9.54 -16.75
N VAL A 240 15.05 -9.37 -15.49
CA VAL A 240 14.43 -8.45 -14.54
C VAL A 240 15.37 -7.29 -14.25
N HIS A 241 14.81 -6.10 -14.09
CA HIS A 241 15.54 -4.90 -13.67
C HIS A 241 15.31 -4.66 -12.18
N ALA A 242 16.17 -5.24 -11.35
CA ALA A 242 16.08 -5.19 -9.91
C ALA A 242 17.48 -5.23 -9.25
N ASP A 243 17.53 -5.07 -7.93
CA ASP A 243 18.71 -5.39 -7.15
C ASP A 243 18.69 -6.88 -6.84
N GLU A 244 19.65 -7.63 -7.45
CA GLU A 244 19.71 -9.09 -7.38
C GLU A 244 19.89 -9.59 -5.94
N GLU A 245 20.72 -8.90 -5.14
CA GLU A 245 20.99 -9.28 -3.75
C GLU A 245 19.73 -9.13 -2.88
N LEU A 246 19.04 -8.01 -3.00
CA LEU A 246 17.81 -7.74 -2.27
C LEU A 246 16.67 -8.66 -2.72
N LEU A 247 16.52 -8.90 -4.02
CA LEU A 247 15.51 -9.84 -4.52
C LEU A 247 15.80 -11.27 -4.07
N SER A 248 17.07 -11.69 -4.11
CA SER A 248 17.51 -12.98 -3.57
C SER A 248 17.14 -13.14 -2.09
N GLN A 249 17.36 -12.09 -1.29
CA GLN A 249 17.01 -12.07 0.14
C GLN A 249 15.50 -12.28 0.35
N VAL A 250 14.65 -11.65 -0.47
CA VAL A 250 13.19 -11.85 -0.43
C VAL A 250 12.83 -13.29 -0.72
N LEU A 251 13.35 -13.86 -1.81
CA LEU A 251 13.02 -15.22 -2.23
C LEU A 251 13.53 -16.26 -1.22
N ILE A 252 14.73 -16.07 -0.68
CA ILE A 252 15.27 -16.90 0.41
C ILE A 252 14.35 -16.88 1.64
N ASN A 253 13.86 -15.70 2.02
CA ASN A 253 12.94 -15.59 3.16
C ASN A 253 11.63 -16.34 2.90
N LEU A 254 11.04 -16.22 1.71
CA LEU A 254 9.82 -16.93 1.35
C LEU A 254 10.02 -18.45 1.33
N LEU A 255 11.12 -18.93 0.73
CA LEU A 255 11.47 -20.37 0.73
C LEU A 255 11.67 -20.89 2.14
N LYS A 256 12.42 -20.20 3.00
CA LYS A 256 12.61 -20.59 4.40
C LYS A 256 11.30 -20.64 5.17
N ASN A 257 10.40 -19.68 4.94
CA ASN A 257 9.09 -19.69 5.58
C ASN A 257 8.25 -20.90 5.15
N ALA A 258 8.26 -21.26 3.86
CA ALA A 258 7.59 -22.44 3.32
C ALA A 258 8.17 -23.73 3.90
N MET A 259 9.51 -23.88 3.91
CA MET A 259 10.18 -25.04 4.49
C MET A 259 9.85 -25.21 5.98
N GLN A 260 9.85 -24.13 6.75
CA GLN A 260 9.49 -24.15 8.17
C GLN A 260 8.01 -24.48 8.40
N ALA A 261 7.11 -24.07 7.50
CA ALA A 261 5.70 -24.42 7.60
C ALA A 261 5.44 -25.90 7.36
N LEU A 262 6.34 -26.57 6.62
CA LEU A 262 6.26 -28.00 6.27
C LEU A 262 7.09 -28.90 7.19
N GLU A 263 7.75 -28.34 8.21
CA GLU A 263 8.56 -29.13 9.13
C GLU A 263 7.71 -30.17 9.88
N GLY A 264 8.04 -31.45 9.71
CA GLY A 264 7.28 -32.55 10.30
C GLY A 264 6.08 -33.05 9.48
N GLN A 265 5.85 -32.49 8.28
CA GLN A 265 4.80 -32.95 7.35
C GLN A 265 5.42 -33.99 6.35
N GLU A 266 4.76 -35.15 6.19
CA GLU A 266 5.31 -36.25 5.35
C GLU A 266 5.18 -35.93 3.82
N ASP A 267 4.13 -35.20 3.40
CA ASP A 267 3.83 -34.89 2.00
C ASP A 267 4.06 -33.40 1.67
N GLY A 268 5.14 -32.82 2.22
CA GLY A 268 5.46 -31.41 2.02
C GLY A 268 5.76 -31.08 0.55
N LYS A 269 5.12 -30.04 0.02
CA LYS A 269 5.35 -29.55 -1.36
C LYS A 269 5.57 -28.06 -1.37
N ILE A 270 6.61 -27.63 -2.08
CA ILE A 270 6.87 -26.22 -2.37
C ILE A 270 6.92 -26.07 -3.89
N ARG A 271 6.13 -25.13 -4.40
CA ARG A 271 6.09 -24.79 -5.82
C ARG A 271 6.45 -23.33 -6.01
N MET A 272 7.48 -23.08 -6.81
CA MET A 272 7.86 -21.75 -7.24
C MET A 272 7.51 -21.58 -8.71
N GLU A 273 6.70 -20.55 -9.02
CA GLU A 273 6.22 -20.26 -10.37
C GLU A 273 6.60 -18.85 -10.77
N VAL A 274 6.96 -18.68 -12.05
CA VAL A 274 7.24 -17.36 -12.63
C VAL A 274 6.41 -17.19 -13.88
N ASP A 275 5.67 -16.08 -13.90
CA ASP A 275 4.77 -15.70 -14.99
C ASP A 275 4.80 -14.18 -15.21
N THR A 276 4.22 -13.73 -16.32
CA THR A 276 4.02 -12.30 -16.60
C THR A 276 2.57 -12.02 -16.92
N GLU A 277 1.95 -11.13 -16.16
CA GLU A 277 0.58 -10.69 -16.37
C GLU A 277 0.51 -9.15 -16.43
N LYS A 278 -0.19 -8.57 -17.41
CA LYS A 278 -0.44 -7.13 -17.50
C LYS A 278 0.79 -6.24 -17.30
N ASN A 279 1.92 -6.62 -17.90
CA ASN A 279 3.21 -5.92 -17.77
C ASN A 279 3.83 -5.97 -16.35
N GLN A 280 3.46 -6.97 -15.55
CA GLN A 280 4.05 -7.29 -14.26
C GLN A 280 4.67 -8.69 -14.29
N LEU A 281 5.86 -8.81 -13.74
CA LEU A 281 6.48 -10.08 -13.43
C LEU A 281 5.91 -10.60 -12.12
N LEU A 282 5.41 -11.83 -12.11
CA LEU A 282 4.87 -12.49 -10.93
C LEU A 282 5.75 -13.67 -10.54
N ILE A 283 6.25 -13.68 -9.31
CA ILE A 283 6.94 -14.82 -8.73
C ILE A 283 6.08 -15.32 -7.57
N ARG A 284 5.55 -16.55 -7.71
CA ARG A 284 4.70 -17.18 -6.71
C ARG A 284 5.47 -18.26 -5.99
N VAL A 285 5.43 -18.28 -4.66
CA VAL A 285 5.97 -19.35 -3.81
C VAL A 285 4.79 -19.92 -3.04
N THR A 286 4.43 -21.16 -3.38
CA THR A 286 3.28 -21.85 -2.79
C THR A 286 3.76 -23.07 -1.99
N ASP A 287 3.27 -23.22 -0.76
CA ASP A 287 3.45 -24.40 0.08
C ASP A 287 2.08 -25.02 0.41
N ASN A 288 2.06 -26.34 0.62
CA ASN A 288 0.90 -27.08 1.09
C ASN A 288 0.88 -27.28 2.61
N GLY A 289 1.43 -26.33 3.35
CA GLY A 289 1.51 -26.34 4.79
C GLY A 289 0.18 -26.06 5.50
N PRO A 290 0.21 -25.78 6.80
CA PRO A 290 -0.98 -25.58 7.62
C PRO A 290 -1.78 -24.32 7.25
N GLY A 291 -1.27 -23.48 6.35
CA GLY A 291 -1.90 -22.21 6.00
C GLY A 291 -1.78 -21.16 7.10
N ILE A 292 -2.33 -19.98 6.82
CA ILE A 292 -2.35 -18.83 7.73
C ILE A 292 -3.82 -18.53 8.06
N PRO A 293 -4.20 -18.45 9.35
CA PRO A 293 -5.52 -18.02 9.77
C PRO A 293 -5.87 -16.64 9.21
N SER A 294 -7.12 -16.43 8.80
CA SER A 294 -7.57 -15.21 8.13
C SER A 294 -7.42 -13.94 8.99
N ASP A 295 -7.52 -14.06 10.29
CA ASP A 295 -7.32 -13.00 11.27
C ASP A 295 -5.85 -12.55 11.41
N LEU A 296 -4.90 -13.39 10.98
CA LEU A 296 -3.47 -13.08 11.03
C LEU A 296 -2.88 -12.59 9.71
N ILE A 297 -3.61 -12.65 8.59
CA ILE A 297 -3.08 -12.32 7.25
C ILE A 297 -2.55 -10.88 7.17
N GLU A 298 -3.16 -9.93 7.85
CA GLU A 298 -2.67 -8.56 7.90
C GLU A 298 -1.46 -8.41 8.84
N ASP A 299 -1.45 -9.16 9.94
CA ASP A 299 -0.43 -9.06 10.97
C ASP A 299 0.90 -9.70 10.60
N ILE A 300 0.93 -10.70 9.70
CA ILE A 300 2.20 -11.35 9.28
C ILE A 300 3.21 -10.40 8.64
N PHE A 301 2.76 -9.24 8.16
CA PHE A 301 3.62 -8.20 7.60
C PHE A 301 3.98 -7.10 8.62
N VAL A 302 3.45 -7.17 9.83
CA VAL A 302 3.84 -6.26 10.92
C VAL A 302 5.23 -6.66 11.40
N PRO A 303 6.19 -5.74 11.48
CA PRO A 303 7.53 -6.05 11.97
C PRO A 303 7.49 -6.69 13.37
N PHE A 304 8.31 -7.72 13.58
CA PHE A 304 8.43 -8.52 14.80
C PHE A 304 7.21 -9.38 15.15
N PHE A 305 6.17 -9.36 14.35
CA PHE A 305 5.08 -10.31 14.53
C PHE A 305 5.52 -11.72 14.12
N THR A 306 5.38 -12.66 15.01
CA THR A 306 5.70 -14.07 14.74
C THR A 306 4.87 -15.02 15.61
N THR A 307 4.42 -16.09 15.02
CA THR A 307 3.80 -17.23 15.72
C THR A 307 4.80 -18.33 16.03
N LYS A 308 6.07 -18.18 15.59
CA LYS A 308 7.13 -19.18 15.71
C LYS A 308 8.02 -18.87 16.91
N ALA A 309 8.36 -19.90 17.69
CA ALA A 309 9.21 -19.76 18.90
C ALA A 309 10.62 -19.20 18.60
N THR A 310 11.16 -19.43 17.41
CA THR A 310 12.53 -19.02 17.01
C THR A 310 12.55 -17.97 15.90
N GLY A 311 11.38 -17.46 15.50
CA GLY A 311 11.27 -16.48 14.43
C GLY A 311 11.54 -15.06 14.91
N SER A 312 12.31 -14.27 14.16
CA SER A 312 12.52 -12.83 14.44
C SER A 312 11.30 -11.95 14.12
N GLY A 313 10.33 -12.45 13.35
CA GLY A 313 9.16 -11.70 12.89
C GLY A 313 9.47 -10.57 11.91
N ILE A 314 10.70 -10.47 11.40
CA ILE A 314 11.12 -9.36 10.50
C ILE A 314 11.10 -9.79 9.03
N GLY A 315 11.26 -11.07 8.74
CA GLY A 315 11.47 -11.53 7.37
C GLY A 315 10.43 -11.05 6.38
N LEU A 316 9.13 -11.22 6.66
CA LEU A 316 8.04 -10.82 5.76
C LEU A 316 7.88 -9.30 5.64
N SER A 317 8.02 -8.57 6.73
CA SER A 317 7.97 -7.09 6.72
C SER A 317 9.13 -6.50 5.92
N LEU A 318 10.34 -7.03 6.09
CA LEU A 318 11.52 -6.65 5.31
C LEU A 318 11.35 -6.99 3.83
N SER A 319 10.86 -8.20 3.52
CA SER A 319 10.57 -8.61 2.14
C SER A 319 9.57 -7.67 1.47
N ARG A 320 8.50 -7.28 2.17
CA ARG A 320 7.50 -6.34 1.66
C ARG A 320 8.10 -4.97 1.40
N GLN A 321 8.97 -4.49 2.28
CA GLN A 321 9.66 -3.22 2.13
C GLN A 321 10.61 -3.24 0.92
N ILE A 322 11.42 -4.31 0.76
CA ILE A 322 12.32 -4.48 -0.39
C ILE A 322 11.54 -4.45 -1.70
N ILE A 323 10.45 -5.18 -1.80
CA ILE A 323 9.63 -5.23 -3.02
C ILE A 323 8.98 -3.88 -3.31
N ARG A 324 8.50 -3.16 -2.29
CA ARG A 324 7.98 -1.79 -2.46
C ARG A 324 9.04 -0.80 -2.97
N MET A 325 10.27 -0.90 -2.49
CA MET A 325 11.37 -0.07 -2.98
C MET A 325 11.71 -0.34 -4.46
N HIS A 326 11.38 -1.52 -4.97
CA HIS A 326 11.46 -1.87 -6.40
C HIS A 326 10.22 -1.45 -7.21
N GLY A 327 9.24 -0.77 -6.58
CA GLY A 327 7.99 -0.37 -7.21
C GLY A 327 7.00 -1.53 -7.40
N GLY A 328 7.21 -2.63 -6.69
CA GLY A 328 6.38 -3.84 -6.72
C GLY A 328 5.50 -4.00 -5.48
N GLU A 329 4.85 -5.17 -5.38
CA GLU A 329 4.01 -5.56 -4.25
C GLU A 329 4.29 -7.00 -3.81
N LEU A 330 4.29 -7.25 -2.50
CA LEU A 330 4.28 -8.59 -1.91
C LEU A 330 2.90 -8.83 -1.29
N SER A 331 2.19 -9.82 -1.81
CA SER A 331 0.87 -10.23 -1.34
C SER A 331 0.87 -11.71 -0.89
N VAL A 332 -0.17 -12.10 -0.18
CA VAL A 332 -0.38 -13.48 0.29
C VAL A 332 -1.81 -13.89 0.07
N ALA A 333 -2.00 -15.13 -0.38
CA ALA A 333 -3.27 -15.83 -0.37
C ALA A 333 -3.07 -17.13 0.40
N SER A 334 -3.88 -17.38 1.42
CA SER A 334 -3.75 -18.59 2.23
C SER A 334 -5.12 -19.16 2.59
N GLN A 335 -5.19 -20.49 2.58
CA GLN A 335 -6.33 -21.24 3.06
C GLN A 335 -5.86 -22.11 4.23
N PRO A 336 -6.41 -21.92 5.44
CA PRO A 336 -6.05 -22.74 6.60
C PRO A 336 -6.16 -24.24 6.30
N TYR A 337 -5.15 -25.00 6.75
CA TYR A 337 -5.01 -26.43 6.56
C TYR A 337 -4.91 -26.92 5.10
N ARG A 338 -4.59 -26.01 4.16
CA ARG A 338 -4.50 -26.37 2.75
C ARG A 338 -3.25 -25.86 2.06
N GLU A 339 -3.06 -24.54 2.03
CA GLU A 339 -1.93 -23.94 1.30
C GLU A 339 -1.68 -22.49 1.70
N THR A 340 -0.44 -22.04 1.46
CA THR A 340 -0.07 -20.63 1.48
C THR A 340 0.65 -20.27 0.18
N CYS A 341 0.22 -19.22 -0.48
CA CYS A 341 0.85 -18.68 -1.68
C CYS A 341 1.29 -17.22 -1.44
N PHE A 342 2.59 -16.98 -1.43
CA PHE A 342 3.15 -15.63 -1.49
C PHE A 342 3.41 -15.24 -2.92
N THR A 343 2.97 -14.05 -3.32
CA THR A 343 3.16 -13.50 -4.66
C THR A 343 3.98 -12.23 -4.61
N VAL A 344 5.13 -12.23 -5.25
CA VAL A 344 5.95 -11.05 -5.53
C VAL A 344 5.55 -10.54 -6.90
N SER A 345 5.08 -9.29 -7.01
CA SER A 345 4.85 -8.62 -8.29
C SER A 345 5.87 -7.50 -8.49
N LEU A 346 6.50 -7.45 -9.65
CA LEU A 346 7.47 -6.42 -10.03
C LEU A 346 7.09 -5.82 -11.40
N PRO A 347 7.22 -4.49 -11.58
CA PRO A 347 6.98 -3.90 -12.89
C PRO A 347 8.01 -4.39 -13.91
N VAL A 348 7.55 -4.88 -15.06
CA VAL A 348 8.43 -5.15 -16.19
C VAL A 348 8.74 -3.81 -16.85
N LYS A 349 9.95 -3.29 -16.64
CA LYS A 349 10.42 -2.12 -17.40
C LYS A 349 10.80 -2.58 -18.79
N PRO A 350 10.33 -1.87 -19.86
CA PRO A 350 10.68 -2.18 -21.23
C PRO A 350 12.18 -2.03 -21.50
#